data_66016ca10d9050cbd6919f40e4e7d5e0
#
_entry.id   66016ca10d9050cbd6919f40e4e7d5e0
#
_cell.length_a   1.000
_cell.length_b   1.000
_cell.length_c   1.000
_cell.angle_alpha   90.00
_cell.angle_beta   90.00
_cell.angle_gamma   90.00
#
_symmetry.space_group_name_H-M   'P 1'
#
loop_
_entity.id
_entity.type
_entity.pdbx_description
1 polymer ?
#
loop_
_entity_poly.entity_id
_entity_poly.type
_entity_poly.pdbx_seq_one_letter_code
_entity_poly.pdbx_strand_id
1 'polypeptide(L)'
;MEQNEIYAALPGVLLPWYEKNARDLPWRHTKEPYRVWVSEIMLQQTRVEAVIGYYERFMEAFPTVQALAEADEARVLKLWEGLGYYSRARNLQKTAKLLTETQNGAFPDTAEALEKLPGIGAYTAGAVASICFEQPAAAVDGNVLRIIMRMTADDRPIDLPQVKKEIGEALCKVYPKGHCGAFTQALMELGACVCTPKSPKCEVCPTQSFCRAYKAGNVTKYPVKRPKAAKKTEERTVLLLECNGRFAVEKRSEKGLLAGLWQFPNVPQKLDAQTAVQTAQSFHTDPKELMLETHKTHIFTHIRWEMTGYVIRCNAMSEAFTWASLAELERDFALPTAFRQFSDELKTL
;
A
#
# COMPACT_ATOMS: atom_id res chain seq x y z
N MET A 1 37.27 -4.01 1.03
CA MET A 1 36.59 -4.33 -0.25
C MET A 1 36.17 -3.03 -0.91
N GLU A 2 36.46 -2.90 -2.19
CA GLU A 2 35.95 -1.83 -3.04
C GLU A 2 34.42 -1.97 -3.22
N GLN A 3 33.75 -0.90 -3.65
CA GLN A 3 32.29 -0.93 -3.76
C GLN A 3 31.79 -2.01 -4.74
N ASN A 4 32.46 -2.16 -5.88
CA ASN A 4 32.10 -3.19 -6.86
C ASN A 4 32.29 -4.61 -6.33
N GLU A 5 33.29 -4.85 -5.48
CA GLU A 5 33.52 -6.16 -4.83
C GLU A 5 32.39 -6.49 -3.85
N ILE A 6 31.83 -5.46 -3.16
CA ILE A 6 30.67 -5.66 -2.27
C ILE A 6 29.48 -6.17 -3.09
N TYR A 7 29.17 -5.55 -4.22
CA TYR A 7 28.09 -6.02 -5.08
C TYR A 7 28.33 -7.44 -5.62
N ALA A 8 29.54 -7.71 -6.10
CA ALA A 8 29.89 -9.02 -6.65
C ALA A 8 29.81 -10.17 -5.62
N ALA A 9 30.02 -9.88 -4.33
CA ALA A 9 29.93 -10.88 -3.26
C ALA A 9 28.48 -11.21 -2.86
N LEU A 10 27.49 -10.34 -3.19
CA LEU A 10 26.11 -10.49 -2.71
C LEU A 10 25.46 -11.83 -3.10
N PRO A 11 25.45 -12.27 -4.37
CA PRO A 11 24.77 -13.51 -4.73
C PRO A 11 25.29 -14.72 -3.98
N GLY A 12 26.61 -14.85 -3.88
CA GLY A 12 27.27 -15.99 -3.21
C GLY A 12 26.95 -16.11 -1.72
N VAL A 13 26.63 -14.99 -1.08
CA VAL A 13 26.32 -14.97 0.36
C VAL A 13 24.80 -15.01 0.60
N LEU A 14 24.01 -14.30 -0.22
CA LEU A 14 22.58 -14.16 0.00
C LEU A 14 21.77 -15.37 -0.44
N LEU A 15 22.13 -16.05 -1.52
CA LEU A 15 21.38 -17.21 -2.00
C LEU A 15 21.37 -18.36 -0.99
N PRO A 16 22.53 -18.84 -0.46
CA PRO A 16 22.53 -19.90 0.55
C PRO A 16 21.84 -19.49 1.87
N TRP A 17 21.92 -18.20 2.22
CA TRP A 17 21.24 -17.69 3.39
C TRP A 17 19.72 -17.68 3.17
N TYR A 18 19.25 -17.21 2.03
CA TYR A 18 17.82 -17.13 1.69
C TYR A 18 17.18 -18.51 1.67
N GLU A 19 17.83 -19.50 1.09
CA GLU A 19 17.35 -20.88 1.05
C GLU A 19 17.04 -21.44 2.45
N LYS A 20 17.81 -21.03 3.47
CA LYS A 20 17.64 -21.50 4.86
C LYS A 20 16.71 -20.63 5.71
N ASN A 21 16.52 -19.37 5.35
CA ASN A 21 15.89 -18.36 6.21
C ASN A 21 14.66 -17.70 5.59
N ALA A 22 14.27 -18.05 4.38
CA ALA A 22 13.10 -17.48 3.71
C ALA A 22 11.83 -17.78 4.51
N ARG A 23 11.03 -16.75 4.77
CA ARG A 23 9.69 -16.95 5.34
C ARG A 23 8.83 -17.67 4.33
N ASP A 24 7.96 -18.56 4.84
CA ASP A 24 6.94 -19.20 4.04
C ASP A 24 5.78 -18.21 3.80
N LEU A 25 5.63 -17.77 2.55
CA LEU A 25 4.64 -16.77 2.15
C LEU A 25 3.87 -17.26 0.93
N PRO A 26 2.52 -17.10 0.87
CA PRO A 26 1.68 -17.67 -0.18
C PRO A 26 2.13 -17.33 -1.61
N TRP A 27 2.59 -16.10 -1.84
CA TRP A 27 3.06 -15.62 -3.15
C TRP A 27 4.46 -16.10 -3.54
N ARG A 28 5.16 -16.82 -2.66
CA ARG A 28 6.49 -17.41 -2.95
C ARG A 28 6.41 -18.84 -3.48
N HIS A 29 5.24 -19.46 -3.40
CA HIS A 29 5.00 -20.81 -3.90
C HIS A 29 4.77 -20.87 -5.43
N THR A 30 4.84 -19.73 -6.11
CA THR A 30 4.53 -19.63 -7.54
C THR A 30 5.47 -18.64 -8.22
N LYS A 31 5.69 -18.88 -9.53
CA LYS A 31 6.31 -17.90 -10.43
C LYS A 31 5.30 -17.32 -11.42
N GLU A 32 4.02 -17.54 -11.20
CA GLU A 32 2.97 -17.03 -12.06
C GLU A 32 2.87 -15.50 -11.94
N PRO A 33 3.04 -14.75 -13.06
CA PRO A 33 3.19 -13.29 -13.03
C PRO A 33 2.03 -12.54 -12.39
N TYR A 34 0.80 -13.00 -12.64
CA TYR A 34 -0.40 -12.39 -12.05
C TYR A 34 -0.35 -12.43 -10.52
N ARG A 35 -0.04 -13.58 -9.95
CA ARG A 35 0.00 -13.81 -8.50
C ARG A 35 1.12 -13.03 -7.84
N VAL A 36 2.30 -13.03 -8.42
CA VAL A 36 3.46 -12.26 -7.95
C VAL A 36 3.17 -10.77 -8.03
N TRP A 37 2.65 -10.29 -9.16
CA TRP A 37 2.30 -8.88 -9.35
C TRP A 37 1.29 -8.38 -8.32
N VAL A 38 0.19 -9.12 -8.07
CA VAL A 38 -0.81 -8.74 -7.06
C VAL A 38 -0.17 -8.62 -5.68
N SER A 39 0.67 -9.59 -5.28
CA SER A 39 1.35 -9.53 -3.99
C SER A 39 2.28 -8.31 -3.89
N GLU A 40 3.07 -8.02 -4.93
CA GLU A 40 3.98 -6.88 -4.95
C GLU A 40 3.24 -5.53 -4.83
N ILE A 41 2.07 -5.42 -5.46
CA ILE A 41 1.24 -4.22 -5.32
C ILE A 41 0.62 -4.14 -3.92
N MET A 42 0.17 -5.24 -3.33
CA MET A 42 -0.39 -5.25 -1.97
C MET A 42 0.66 -4.89 -0.92
N LEU A 43 1.90 -5.37 -1.09
CA LEU A 43 3.02 -5.12 -0.18
C LEU A 43 3.55 -3.68 -0.19
N GLN A 44 3.19 -2.88 -1.20
CA GLN A 44 3.56 -1.47 -1.22
C GLN A 44 3.01 -0.75 0.01
N GLN A 45 3.91 -0.30 0.91
CA GLN A 45 3.58 0.43 2.15
C GLN A 45 2.65 -0.33 3.13
N THR A 46 2.53 -1.66 2.98
CA THR A 46 1.74 -2.52 3.86
C THR A 46 2.63 -3.63 4.42
N ARG A 47 2.43 -3.98 5.69
CA ARG A 47 3.20 -5.04 6.34
C ARG A 47 2.79 -6.41 5.81
N VAL A 48 3.76 -7.32 5.72
CA VAL A 48 3.57 -8.69 5.21
C VAL A 48 2.44 -9.42 5.94
N GLU A 49 2.43 -9.36 7.27
CA GLU A 49 1.44 -10.06 8.11
C GLU A 49 0.01 -9.61 7.80
N ALA A 50 -0.18 -8.32 7.51
CA ALA A 50 -1.48 -7.80 7.12
C ALA A 50 -1.88 -8.25 5.71
N VAL A 51 -0.92 -8.37 4.78
CA VAL A 51 -1.19 -8.69 3.38
C VAL A 51 -1.65 -10.14 3.18
N ILE A 52 -1.18 -11.11 3.98
CA ILE A 52 -1.46 -12.54 3.78
C ILE A 52 -2.97 -12.78 3.58
N GLY A 53 -3.80 -12.42 4.56
CA GLY A 53 -5.24 -12.66 4.48
C GLY A 53 -5.95 -11.86 3.38
N TYR A 54 -5.43 -10.68 3.02
CA TYR A 54 -5.96 -9.92 1.86
C TYR A 54 -5.63 -10.61 0.54
N TYR A 55 -4.41 -11.08 0.39
CA TYR A 55 -3.96 -11.79 -0.80
C TYR A 55 -4.76 -13.07 -1.03
N GLU A 56 -4.96 -13.88 0.00
CA GLU A 56 -5.72 -15.12 -0.09
C GLU A 56 -7.16 -14.87 -0.54
N ARG A 57 -7.88 -13.97 0.12
CA ARG A 57 -9.26 -13.60 -0.27
C ARG A 57 -9.33 -12.99 -1.68
N PHE A 58 -8.33 -12.21 -2.06
CA PHE A 58 -8.29 -11.59 -3.39
C PHE A 58 -8.03 -12.63 -4.48
N MET A 59 -7.13 -13.58 -4.24
CA MET A 59 -6.85 -14.69 -5.16
C MET A 59 -8.02 -15.68 -5.26
N GLU A 60 -8.77 -15.89 -4.20
CA GLU A 60 -10.01 -16.67 -4.22
C GLU A 60 -11.10 -15.99 -5.07
N ALA A 61 -11.28 -14.68 -4.91
CA ALA A 61 -12.28 -13.91 -5.64
C ALA A 61 -11.91 -13.65 -7.11
N PHE A 62 -10.63 -13.49 -7.39
CA PHE A 62 -10.08 -13.17 -8.72
C PHE A 62 -8.87 -14.07 -9.01
N PRO A 63 -9.09 -15.37 -9.33
CA PRO A 63 -8.00 -16.34 -9.47
C PRO A 63 -7.13 -16.09 -10.71
N THR A 64 -7.59 -15.31 -11.68
CA THR A 64 -6.90 -15.02 -12.94
C THR A 64 -6.95 -13.53 -13.27
N VAL A 65 -6.06 -13.06 -14.14
CA VAL A 65 -6.07 -11.68 -14.63
C VAL A 65 -7.37 -11.33 -15.35
N GLN A 66 -7.97 -12.29 -16.06
CA GLN A 66 -9.26 -12.13 -16.72
C GLN A 66 -10.39 -11.92 -15.70
N ALA A 67 -10.44 -12.75 -14.65
CA ALA A 67 -11.43 -12.60 -13.59
C ALA A 67 -11.34 -11.22 -12.90
N LEU A 68 -10.13 -10.68 -12.73
CA LEU A 68 -9.94 -9.32 -12.21
C LEU A 68 -10.37 -8.25 -13.23
N ALA A 69 -10.09 -8.46 -14.52
CA ALA A 69 -10.48 -7.53 -15.59
C ALA A 69 -12.00 -7.39 -15.72
N GLU A 70 -12.72 -8.49 -15.61
CA GLU A 70 -14.18 -8.57 -15.75
C GLU A 70 -14.94 -8.17 -14.46
N ALA A 71 -14.25 -8.09 -13.34
CA ALA A 71 -14.88 -7.79 -12.05
C ALA A 71 -15.51 -6.39 -12.00
N ASP A 72 -16.57 -6.24 -11.22
CA ASP A 72 -17.07 -4.92 -10.84
C ASP A 72 -16.04 -4.18 -9.96
N GLU A 73 -15.76 -2.91 -10.29
CA GLU A 73 -14.83 -2.06 -9.56
C GLU A 73 -15.19 -1.96 -8.06
N ALA A 74 -16.48 -1.87 -7.74
CA ALA A 74 -16.94 -1.80 -6.35
C ALA A 74 -16.50 -3.05 -5.56
N ARG A 75 -16.60 -4.25 -6.16
CA ARG A 75 -16.14 -5.51 -5.56
C ARG A 75 -14.63 -5.53 -5.36
N VAL A 76 -13.86 -5.05 -6.35
CA VAL A 76 -12.40 -4.94 -6.25
C VAL A 76 -12.00 -4.00 -5.10
N LEU A 77 -12.63 -2.82 -5.01
CA LEU A 77 -12.37 -1.84 -3.96
C LEU A 77 -12.81 -2.37 -2.58
N LYS A 78 -13.90 -3.13 -2.51
CA LYS A 78 -14.35 -3.74 -1.26
C LYS A 78 -13.37 -4.77 -0.72
N LEU A 79 -12.85 -5.66 -1.56
CA LEU A 79 -11.81 -6.63 -1.17
C LEU A 79 -10.46 -5.97 -0.83
N TRP A 80 -10.24 -4.73 -1.28
CA TRP A 80 -9.06 -3.94 -0.96
C TRP A 80 -9.22 -3.09 0.30
N GLU A 81 -10.43 -3.02 0.85
CA GLU A 81 -10.75 -2.16 1.99
C GLU A 81 -9.85 -2.45 3.20
N GLY A 82 -9.19 -1.41 3.72
CA GLY A 82 -8.24 -1.50 4.82
C GLY A 82 -6.76 -1.49 4.41
N LEU A 83 -6.41 -1.89 3.18
CA LEU A 83 -5.02 -1.81 2.68
C LEU A 83 -4.58 -0.35 2.38
N GLY A 84 -5.52 0.57 2.19
CA GLY A 84 -5.22 1.96 1.81
C GLY A 84 -4.68 2.12 0.38
N TYR A 85 -4.40 3.38 -0.01
CA TYR A 85 -3.88 3.69 -1.36
C TYR A 85 -4.67 3.00 -2.48
N TYR A 86 -5.97 3.22 -2.52
CA TYR A 86 -6.92 2.55 -3.40
C TYR A 86 -6.65 2.73 -4.91
N SER A 87 -5.85 3.75 -5.27
CA SER A 87 -5.33 3.88 -6.63
C SER A 87 -4.54 2.64 -7.09
N ARG A 88 -3.95 1.87 -6.14
CA ARG A 88 -3.29 0.60 -6.45
C ARG A 88 -4.29 -0.43 -6.97
N ALA A 89 -5.43 -0.59 -6.30
CA ALA A 89 -6.49 -1.52 -6.71
C ALA A 89 -7.06 -1.15 -8.08
N ARG A 90 -7.32 0.14 -8.32
CA ARG A 90 -7.77 0.62 -9.64
C ARG A 90 -6.75 0.39 -10.75
N ASN A 91 -5.48 0.67 -10.45
CA ASN A 91 -4.42 0.40 -11.42
C ASN A 91 -4.25 -1.10 -11.68
N LEU A 92 -4.40 -1.97 -10.66
CA LEU A 92 -4.46 -3.42 -10.86
C LEU A 92 -5.56 -3.79 -11.85
N GLN A 93 -6.79 -3.34 -11.63
CA GLN A 93 -7.90 -3.66 -12.53
C GLN A 93 -7.71 -3.06 -13.93
N LYS A 94 -7.25 -1.81 -14.01
CA LYS A 94 -6.96 -1.15 -15.30
C LYS A 94 -5.90 -1.93 -16.11
N THR A 95 -4.85 -2.37 -15.44
CA THR A 95 -3.80 -3.17 -16.08
C THR A 95 -4.30 -4.58 -16.45
N ALA A 96 -5.12 -5.21 -15.62
CA ALA A 96 -5.75 -6.48 -15.93
C ALA A 96 -6.61 -6.39 -17.21
N LYS A 97 -7.44 -5.34 -17.34
CA LYS A 97 -8.22 -5.06 -18.55
C LYS A 97 -7.32 -4.88 -19.78
N LEU A 98 -6.29 -4.04 -19.66
CA LEU A 98 -5.34 -3.81 -20.76
C LEU A 98 -4.65 -5.10 -21.21
N LEU A 99 -4.14 -5.92 -20.28
CA LEU A 99 -3.48 -7.18 -20.60
C LEU A 99 -4.46 -8.17 -21.27
N THR A 100 -5.70 -8.25 -20.79
CA THR A 100 -6.72 -9.13 -21.37
C THR A 100 -7.08 -8.70 -22.79
N GLU A 101 -7.28 -7.42 -23.02
CA GLU A 101 -7.65 -6.86 -24.31
C GLU A 101 -6.53 -6.93 -25.37
N THR A 102 -5.27 -6.68 -24.95
CA THR A 102 -4.17 -6.50 -25.89
C THR A 102 -3.22 -7.69 -26.01
N GLN A 103 -3.17 -8.56 -24.98
CA GLN A 103 -2.19 -9.63 -24.86
C GLN A 103 -2.80 -10.97 -24.40
N ASN A 104 -4.13 -11.11 -24.50
CA ASN A 104 -4.86 -12.30 -24.04
C ASN A 104 -4.51 -12.69 -22.58
N GLY A 105 -4.26 -11.70 -21.73
CA GLY A 105 -3.89 -11.87 -20.32
C GLY A 105 -2.42 -12.21 -20.06
N ALA A 106 -1.58 -12.30 -21.09
CA ALA A 106 -0.15 -12.57 -20.92
C ALA A 106 0.60 -11.34 -20.43
N PHE A 107 1.54 -11.54 -19.50
CA PHE A 107 2.43 -10.49 -19.03
C PHE A 107 3.67 -10.38 -19.92
N PRO A 108 4.15 -9.14 -20.21
CA PRO A 108 5.47 -8.93 -20.78
C PRO A 108 6.55 -9.53 -19.88
N ASP A 109 7.62 -10.03 -20.47
CA ASP A 109 8.72 -10.71 -19.77
C ASP A 109 9.91 -9.80 -19.44
N THR A 110 9.93 -8.54 -19.93
CA THR A 110 11.00 -7.58 -19.65
C THR A 110 10.53 -6.47 -18.71
N ALA A 111 11.44 -5.95 -17.88
CA ALA A 111 11.15 -4.85 -16.96
C ALA A 111 10.68 -3.60 -17.72
N GLU A 112 11.28 -3.28 -18.85
CA GLU A 112 10.95 -2.12 -19.67
C GLU A 112 9.53 -2.19 -20.27
N ALA A 113 9.07 -3.39 -20.62
CA ALA A 113 7.72 -3.59 -21.13
C ALA A 113 6.68 -3.59 -20.00
N LEU A 114 7.01 -4.19 -18.86
CA LEU A 114 6.18 -4.17 -17.65
C LEU A 114 5.97 -2.75 -17.13
N GLU A 115 7.01 -1.90 -17.15
CA GLU A 115 6.93 -0.52 -16.65
C GLU A 115 6.00 0.39 -17.46
N LYS A 116 5.64 0.01 -18.70
CA LYS A 116 4.65 0.71 -19.52
C LYS A 116 3.20 0.46 -19.08
N LEU A 117 2.97 -0.54 -18.25
CA LEU A 117 1.65 -0.88 -17.76
C LEU A 117 1.19 0.06 -16.62
N PRO A 118 -0.09 0.46 -16.57
CA PRO A 118 -0.60 1.36 -15.55
C PRO A 118 -0.32 0.90 -14.11
N GLY A 119 0.29 1.75 -13.30
CA GLY A 119 0.58 1.46 -11.88
C GLY A 119 1.75 0.50 -11.64
N ILE A 120 2.47 0.07 -12.68
CA ILE A 120 3.70 -0.68 -12.58
C ILE A 120 4.88 0.28 -12.74
N GLY A 121 5.57 0.56 -11.65
CA GLY A 121 6.82 1.33 -11.68
C GLY A 121 8.04 0.42 -11.68
N ALA A 122 9.24 1.01 -11.82
CA ALA A 122 10.51 0.30 -11.94
C ALA A 122 10.74 -0.79 -10.87
N TYR A 123 10.30 -0.56 -9.61
CA TYR A 123 10.38 -1.58 -8.57
C TYR A 123 9.55 -2.82 -8.90
N THR A 124 8.25 -2.63 -9.16
CA THR A 124 7.33 -3.75 -9.45
C THR A 124 7.71 -4.46 -10.75
N ALA A 125 8.11 -3.69 -11.78
CA ALA A 125 8.61 -4.22 -13.03
C ALA A 125 9.85 -5.10 -12.82
N GLY A 126 10.84 -4.63 -12.04
CA GLY A 126 12.03 -5.39 -11.69
C GLY A 126 11.70 -6.66 -10.88
N ALA A 127 10.76 -6.58 -9.92
CA ALA A 127 10.34 -7.73 -9.12
C ALA A 127 9.67 -8.80 -10.00
N VAL A 128 8.69 -8.43 -10.83
CA VAL A 128 8.00 -9.39 -11.71
C VAL A 128 8.97 -9.96 -12.75
N ALA A 129 9.79 -9.13 -13.41
CA ALA A 129 10.74 -9.58 -14.41
C ALA A 129 11.77 -10.56 -13.83
N SER A 130 12.30 -10.29 -12.64
CA SER A 130 13.30 -11.17 -12.02
C SER A 130 12.69 -12.43 -11.43
N ILE A 131 11.55 -12.34 -10.72
CA ILE A 131 10.94 -13.49 -10.04
C ILE A 131 10.27 -14.44 -11.01
N CYS A 132 9.54 -13.91 -11.99
CA CYS A 132 8.73 -14.73 -12.89
C CYS A 132 9.48 -15.15 -14.16
N PHE A 133 10.36 -14.27 -14.66
CA PHE A 133 11.00 -14.47 -15.99
C PHE A 133 12.52 -14.59 -15.91
N GLU A 134 13.10 -14.66 -14.69
CA GLU A 134 14.57 -14.82 -14.47
C GLU A 134 15.41 -13.74 -15.18
N GLN A 135 14.85 -12.53 -15.34
CA GLN A 135 15.56 -11.40 -15.92
C GLN A 135 16.49 -10.75 -14.88
N PRO A 136 17.68 -10.26 -15.27
CA PRO A 136 18.59 -9.54 -14.37
C PRO A 136 18.09 -8.11 -14.10
N ALA A 137 16.89 -7.99 -13.56
CA ALA A 137 16.19 -6.73 -13.30
C ALA A 137 16.09 -6.45 -11.80
N ALA A 138 16.67 -5.33 -11.35
CA ALA A 138 16.73 -5.00 -9.94
C ALA A 138 15.42 -4.39 -9.42
N ALA A 139 14.85 -5.02 -8.39
CA ALA A 139 13.72 -4.48 -7.65
C ALA A 139 14.22 -3.62 -6.47
N VAL A 140 14.47 -2.33 -6.72
CA VAL A 140 15.04 -1.42 -5.72
C VAL A 140 13.97 -0.70 -4.95
N ASP A 141 13.67 -1.17 -3.74
CA ASP A 141 12.80 -0.54 -2.76
C ASP A 141 13.58 0.15 -1.63
N GLY A 142 12.87 0.68 -0.64
CA GLY A 142 13.49 1.27 0.55
C GLY A 142 14.30 0.29 1.41
N ASN A 143 14.01 -1.02 1.34
CA ASN A 143 14.76 -2.05 2.03
C ASN A 143 16.10 -2.31 1.33
N VAL A 144 16.06 -2.51 0.03
CA VAL A 144 17.27 -2.72 -0.81
C VAL A 144 18.18 -1.50 -0.74
N LEU A 145 17.63 -0.28 -0.87
CA LEU A 145 18.42 0.96 -0.70
C LEU A 145 19.10 1.00 0.67
N ARG A 146 18.38 0.72 1.75
CA ARG A 146 18.95 0.71 3.11
C ARG A 146 20.09 -0.29 3.25
N ILE A 147 19.91 -1.50 2.73
CA ILE A 147 20.92 -2.55 2.77
C ILE A 147 22.19 -2.09 2.07
N ILE A 148 22.08 -1.65 0.83
CA ILE A 148 23.21 -1.25 0.00
C ILE A 148 23.92 -0.04 0.62
N MET A 149 23.19 1.00 1.02
CA MET A 149 23.79 2.20 1.63
C MET A 149 24.50 1.90 2.96
N ARG A 150 24.03 0.92 3.73
CA ARG A 150 24.76 0.44 4.93
C ARG A 150 26.01 -0.34 4.55
N MET A 151 25.92 -1.24 3.60
CA MET A 151 27.08 -2.04 3.18
C MET A 151 28.18 -1.20 2.56
N THR A 152 27.83 -0.19 1.80
CA THR A 152 28.79 0.73 1.15
C THR A 152 29.17 1.93 2.01
N ALA A 153 28.47 2.17 3.13
CA ALA A 153 28.53 3.39 3.94
C ALA A 153 28.31 4.66 3.11
N ASP A 154 27.34 4.63 2.17
CA ASP A 154 26.98 5.74 1.31
C ASP A 154 26.19 6.79 2.11
N ASP A 155 26.71 8.01 2.23
CA ASP A 155 26.13 9.09 3.02
C ASP A 155 25.22 10.03 2.21
N ARG A 156 25.04 9.76 0.93
CA ARG A 156 24.10 10.52 0.08
C ARG A 156 22.66 10.28 0.55
N PRO A 157 21.77 11.28 0.45
CA PRO A 157 20.37 11.09 0.78
C PRO A 157 19.70 9.98 -0.04
N ILE A 158 19.03 9.03 0.66
CA ILE A 158 18.37 7.86 0.05
C ILE A 158 17.26 8.23 -0.95
N ASP A 159 16.68 9.42 -0.81
CA ASP A 159 15.58 9.92 -1.62
C ASP A 159 16.03 10.63 -2.91
N LEU A 160 17.32 10.63 -3.21
CA LEU A 160 17.85 11.10 -4.49
C LEU A 160 17.59 10.07 -5.60
N PRO A 161 16.87 10.44 -6.69
CA PRO A 161 16.59 9.53 -7.81
C PRO A 161 17.87 8.91 -8.40
N GLN A 162 18.94 9.69 -8.47
CA GLN A 162 20.23 9.25 -8.98
C GLN A 162 20.84 8.10 -8.16
N VAL A 163 20.75 8.16 -6.83
CA VAL A 163 21.24 7.10 -5.93
C VAL A 163 20.49 5.80 -6.20
N LYS A 164 19.16 5.88 -6.33
CA LYS A 164 18.34 4.71 -6.64
C LYS A 164 18.69 4.09 -7.98
N LYS A 165 18.90 4.92 -9.00
CA LYS A 165 19.28 4.49 -10.35
C LYS A 165 20.63 3.80 -10.36
N GLU A 166 21.67 4.41 -9.77
CA GLU A 166 23.02 3.84 -9.69
C GLU A 166 23.05 2.49 -8.95
N ILE A 167 22.33 2.39 -7.83
CA ILE A 167 22.22 1.13 -7.09
C ILE A 167 21.52 0.05 -7.94
N GLY A 168 20.45 0.40 -8.66
CA GLY A 168 19.76 -0.51 -9.56
C GLY A 168 20.68 -1.02 -10.67
N GLU A 169 21.39 -0.12 -11.36
CA GLU A 169 22.33 -0.48 -12.42
C GLU A 169 23.50 -1.35 -11.91
N ALA A 170 24.00 -1.06 -10.71
CA ALA A 170 25.06 -1.87 -10.09
C ALA A 170 24.57 -3.27 -9.71
N LEU A 171 23.35 -3.37 -9.18
CA LEU A 171 22.73 -4.66 -8.86
C LEU A 171 22.48 -5.50 -10.12
N CYS A 172 21.93 -4.93 -11.20
CA CYS A 172 21.67 -5.65 -12.44
C CYS A 172 22.91 -6.37 -12.99
N LYS A 173 24.11 -5.80 -12.81
CA LYS A 173 25.38 -6.38 -13.28
C LYS A 173 25.79 -7.65 -12.52
N VAL A 174 25.23 -7.87 -11.33
CA VAL A 174 25.62 -9.00 -10.45
C VAL A 174 24.48 -10.01 -10.24
N TYR A 175 23.37 -9.84 -10.94
CA TYR A 175 22.27 -10.78 -10.88
C TYR A 175 22.71 -12.17 -11.34
N PRO A 176 22.53 -13.23 -10.54
CA PRO A 176 23.00 -14.56 -10.87
C PRO A 176 22.09 -15.22 -11.89
N LYS A 177 22.66 -15.67 -13.00
CA LYS A 177 21.90 -16.35 -14.07
C LYS A 177 21.20 -17.61 -13.53
N GLY A 178 19.89 -17.72 -13.81
CA GLY A 178 19.04 -18.83 -13.34
C GLY A 178 18.60 -18.74 -11.88
N HIS A 179 18.99 -17.68 -11.16
CA HIS A 179 18.62 -17.42 -9.76
C HIS A 179 18.20 -15.99 -9.51
N CYS A 180 17.78 -15.27 -10.56
CA CYS A 180 17.43 -13.84 -10.45
C CYS A 180 16.27 -13.62 -9.47
N GLY A 181 15.22 -14.44 -9.56
CA GLY A 181 14.08 -14.35 -8.65
C GLY A 181 14.45 -14.62 -7.20
N ALA A 182 15.24 -15.64 -6.95
CA ALA A 182 15.72 -15.97 -5.61
C ALA A 182 16.59 -14.84 -5.02
N PHE A 183 17.45 -14.23 -5.85
CA PHE A 183 18.30 -13.11 -5.43
C PHE A 183 17.51 -11.86 -5.10
N THR A 184 16.50 -11.51 -5.92
CA THR A 184 15.56 -10.42 -5.63
C THR A 184 14.86 -10.64 -4.28
N GLN A 185 14.31 -11.82 -4.07
CA GLN A 185 13.63 -12.16 -2.82
C GLN A 185 14.60 -12.20 -1.62
N ALA A 186 15.83 -12.63 -1.81
CA ALA A 186 16.87 -12.64 -0.77
C ALA A 186 17.20 -11.22 -0.28
N LEU A 187 17.33 -10.25 -1.20
CA LEU A 187 17.53 -8.84 -0.85
C LEU A 187 16.33 -8.28 -0.07
N MET A 188 15.10 -8.57 -0.51
CA MET A 188 13.89 -8.14 0.20
C MET A 188 13.82 -8.76 1.60
N GLU A 189 14.09 -10.05 1.73
CA GLU A 189 14.05 -10.79 3.01
C GLU A 189 15.10 -10.29 3.99
N LEU A 190 16.32 -10.06 3.54
CA LEU A 190 17.38 -9.48 4.36
C LEU A 190 16.96 -8.13 4.96
N GLY A 191 16.33 -7.29 4.13
CA GLY A 191 15.84 -5.98 4.58
C GLY A 191 14.66 -6.08 5.55
N ALA A 192 13.76 -7.02 5.32
CA ALA A 192 12.57 -7.18 6.17
C ALA A 192 12.91 -7.78 7.54
N CYS A 193 13.79 -8.78 7.60
CA CYS A 193 13.98 -9.63 8.77
C CYS A 193 15.27 -9.38 9.55
N VAL A 194 16.33 -8.92 8.90
CA VAL A 194 17.67 -8.77 9.49
C VAL A 194 18.13 -7.31 9.48
N CYS A 195 18.29 -6.70 8.31
CA CYS A 195 18.77 -5.33 8.18
C CYS A 195 17.63 -4.32 8.38
N THR A 196 16.94 -4.37 9.52
CA THR A 196 15.77 -3.55 9.83
C THR A 196 16.12 -2.06 10.04
N PRO A 197 15.14 -1.13 9.90
CA PRO A 197 15.44 0.31 9.99
C PRO A 197 16.02 0.75 11.34
N LYS A 198 15.42 0.33 12.46
CA LYS A 198 15.76 0.83 13.80
C LYS A 198 16.71 -0.09 14.56
N SER A 199 16.50 -1.39 14.49
CA SER A 199 17.22 -2.41 15.27
C SER A 199 17.71 -3.52 14.36
N PRO A 200 18.74 -3.28 13.51
CA PRO A 200 19.29 -4.31 12.64
C PRO A 200 19.99 -5.40 13.46
N LYS A 201 19.75 -6.66 13.07
CA LYS A 201 20.34 -7.85 13.70
C LYS A 201 21.68 -8.16 13.04
N CYS A 202 22.69 -7.33 13.28
CA CYS A 202 23.97 -7.42 12.58
C CYS A 202 24.73 -8.70 12.88
N GLU A 203 24.59 -9.27 14.08
CA GLU A 203 25.30 -10.49 14.53
C GLU A 203 24.94 -11.74 13.70
N VAL A 204 23.71 -11.77 13.15
CA VAL A 204 23.24 -12.88 12.29
C VAL A 204 23.15 -12.48 10.82
N CYS A 205 23.69 -11.31 10.46
CA CYS A 205 23.61 -10.80 9.11
C CYS A 205 24.62 -11.51 8.19
N PRO A 206 24.18 -12.13 7.09
CA PRO A 206 25.09 -12.85 6.18
C PRO A 206 26.12 -11.94 5.51
N THR A 207 25.85 -10.64 5.43
CA THR A 207 26.76 -9.66 4.81
C THR A 207 27.63 -8.90 5.82
N GLN A 208 27.61 -9.28 7.11
CA GLN A 208 28.31 -8.59 8.21
C GLN A 208 29.80 -8.39 7.90
N SER A 209 30.47 -9.43 7.39
CA SER A 209 31.93 -9.46 7.17
C SER A 209 32.44 -8.39 6.21
N PHE A 210 31.60 -7.88 5.31
CA PHE A 210 31.95 -6.83 4.36
C PHE A 210 31.08 -5.57 4.45
N CYS A 211 30.20 -5.48 5.47
CA CYS A 211 29.39 -4.29 5.71
C CYS A 211 30.25 -3.16 6.30
N ARG A 212 30.45 -2.07 5.53
CA ARG A 212 31.28 -0.92 5.96
C ARG A 212 30.67 -0.19 7.17
N ALA A 213 29.36 0.02 7.18
CA ALA A 213 28.70 0.67 8.31
C ALA A 213 28.80 -0.14 9.63
N TYR A 214 28.75 -1.48 9.54
CA TYR A 214 28.96 -2.34 10.70
C TYR A 214 30.40 -2.26 11.21
N LYS A 215 31.40 -2.38 10.34
CA LYS A 215 32.82 -2.24 10.69
C LYS A 215 33.14 -0.91 11.33
N ALA A 216 32.45 0.15 10.92
CA ALA A 216 32.62 1.50 11.47
C ALA A 216 31.78 1.75 12.74
N GLY A 217 31.00 0.79 13.23
CA GLY A 217 30.14 0.93 14.42
C GLY A 217 29.00 1.92 14.28
N ASN A 218 28.57 2.26 13.05
CA ASN A 218 27.61 3.36 12.79
C ASN A 218 26.45 2.98 11.86
N VAL A 219 25.97 1.74 11.91
CA VAL A 219 24.91 1.18 11.06
C VAL A 219 23.66 2.05 11.04
N THR A 220 23.26 2.62 12.15
CA THR A 220 22.04 3.43 12.29
C THR A 220 22.16 4.82 11.66
N LYS A 221 23.39 5.29 11.34
CA LYS A 221 23.61 6.52 10.58
C LYS A 221 23.03 6.40 9.16
N TYR A 222 22.98 5.19 8.62
CA TYR A 222 22.53 4.93 7.26
C TYR A 222 21.17 4.24 7.21
N PRO A 223 20.34 4.55 6.21
CA PRO A 223 20.53 5.55 5.17
C PRO A 223 20.29 6.96 5.67
N VAL A 224 20.99 7.93 5.09
CA VAL A 224 20.73 9.35 5.33
C VAL A 224 19.40 9.74 4.66
N LYS A 225 18.59 10.54 5.36
CA LYS A 225 17.30 11.04 4.86
C LYS A 225 17.24 12.54 4.98
N ARG A 226 16.68 13.19 3.97
CA ARG A 226 16.35 14.61 4.08
C ARG A 226 15.19 14.83 5.05
N PRO A 227 15.16 15.97 5.76
CA PRO A 227 14.01 16.33 6.59
C PRO A 227 12.71 16.32 5.77
N LYS A 228 11.66 15.76 6.35
CA LYS A 228 10.33 15.79 5.71
C LYS A 228 9.64 17.10 6.04
N ALA A 229 8.92 17.65 5.05
CA ALA A 229 8.02 18.78 5.30
C ALA A 229 6.94 18.40 6.32
N ALA A 230 6.51 19.39 7.13
CA ALA A 230 5.41 19.22 8.04
C ALA A 230 4.11 18.89 7.26
N LYS A 231 3.27 18.03 7.83
CA LYS A 231 1.97 17.71 7.25
C LYS A 231 1.00 18.86 7.47
N LYS A 232 0.22 19.18 6.44
CA LYS A 232 -0.91 20.10 6.57
C LYS A 232 -1.99 19.46 7.42
N THR A 233 -2.50 20.19 8.43
CA THR A 233 -3.67 19.76 9.20
C THR A 233 -4.93 20.39 8.59
N GLU A 234 -5.97 19.59 8.42
CA GLU A 234 -7.30 20.02 7.95
C GLU A 234 -8.34 19.54 8.94
N GLU A 235 -9.21 20.46 9.34
CA GLU A 235 -10.37 20.16 10.16
C GLU A 235 -11.55 19.73 9.28
N ARG A 236 -12.34 18.77 9.79
CA ARG A 236 -13.54 18.27 9.12
C ARG A 236 -14.64 17.99 10.12
N THR A 237 -15.87 18.23 9.70
CA THR A 237 -17.05 17.74 10.40
C THR A 237 -17.69 16.63 9.59
N VAL A 238 -17.92 15.48 10.22
CA VAL A 238 -18.55 14.30 9.64
C VAL A 238 -19.96 14.16 10.20
N LEU A 239 -20.95 14.13 9.33
CA LEU A 239 -22.37 14.02 9.71
C LEU A 239 -22.80 12.55 9.56
N LEU A 240 -23.05 11.89 10.68
CA LEU A 240 -23.49 10.51 10.76
C LEU A 240 -25.03 10.53 10.89
N LEU A 241 -25.69 10.79 9.75
CA LEU A 241 -27.15 10.96 9.69
C LEU A 241 -27.83 9.59 9.76
N GLU A 242 -28.62 9.35 10.79
CA GLU A 242 -29.36 8.11 11.02
C GLU A 242 -30.86 8.34 10.78
N CYS A 243 -31.51 7.45 10.02
CA CYS A 243 -32.95 7.42 9.85
C CYS A 243 -33.42 5.95 9.75
N ASN A 244 -34.27 5.52 10.69
CA ASN A 244 -34.84 4.17 10.71
C ASN A 244 -33.79 3.03 10.65
N GLY A 245 -32.68 3.16 11.37
CA GLY A 245 -31.60 2.17 11.41
C GLY A 245 -30.69 2.18 10.17
N ARG A 246 -30.84 3.18 9.29
CA ARG A 246 -30.00 3.38 8.10
C ARG A 246 -29.19 4.67 8.21
N PHE A 247 -28.00 4.66 7.66
CA PHE A 247 -27.07 5.78 7.68
C PHE A 247 -26.87 6.34 6.27
N ALA A 248 -26.81 7.67 6.18
CA ALA A 248 -26.52 8.35 4.92
C ALA A 248 -25.06 8.19 4.54
N VAL A 249 -24.82 7.78 3.30
CA VAL A 249 -23.49 7.77 2.67
C VAL A 249 -23.56 8.36 1.27
N GLU A 250 -22.43 8.87 0.81
CA GLU A 250 -22.29 9.42 -0.53
C GLU A 250 -20.99 8.91 -1.19
N LYS A 251 -21.00 8.80 -2.50
CA LYS A 251 -19.79 8.44 -3.26
C LYS A 251 -18.95 9.69 -3.53
N ARG A 252 -17.67 9.64 -3.21
CA ARG A 252 -16.73 10.73 -3.50
C ARG A 252 -16.54 10.87 -5.00
N SER A 253 -16.15 12.09 -5.42
CA SER A 253 -15.79 12.36 -6.82
C SER A 253 -14.67 11.42 -7.30
N GLU A 254 -14.60 11.20 -8.61
CA GLU A 254 -13.60 10.33 -9.26
C GLU A 254 -12.17 10.91 -9.22
N LYS A 255 -11.98 12.10 -8.65
CA LYS A 255 -10.69 12.78 -8.54
C LYS A 255 -10.41 13.21 -7.10
N GLY A 256 -9.14 13.28 -6.74
CA GLY A 256 -8.68 13.75 -5.44
C GLY A 256 -8.47 12.66 -4.40
N LEU A 257 -8.33 13.07 -3.14
CA LEU A 257 -8.07 12.16 -2.03
C LEU A 257 -9.26 11.22 -1.81
N LEU A 258 -9.02 9.91 -1.70
CA LEU A 258 -10.04 8.87 -1.53
C LEU A 258 -11.10 8.86 -2.66
N ALA A 259 -10.70 9.23 -3.87
CA ALA A 259 -11.58 9.31 -5.04
C ALA A 259 -12.44 8.05 -5.24
N GLY A 260 -13.73 8.22 -5.61
CA GLY A 260 -14.69 7.16 -5.94
C GLY A 260 -15.00 6.17 -4.79
N LEU A 261 -14.50 6.40 -3.57
CA LEU A 261 -14.87 5.62 -2.39
C LEU A 261 -16.12 6.21 -1.72
N TRP A 262 -16.72 5.44 -0.85
CA TRP A 262 -17.85 5.89 -0.07
C TRP A 262 -17.40 6.65 1.19
N GLN A 263 -18.23 7.58 1.64
CA GLN A 263 -18.02 8.37 2.85
C GLN A 263 -19.34 8.72 3.51
N PHE A 264 -19.28 9.04 4.79
CA PHE A 264 -20.38 9.79 5.42
C PHE A 264 -20.37 11.24 4.92
N PRO A 265 -21.51 11.92 4.79
CA PRO A 265 -21.58 13.34 4.47
C PRO A 265 -20.62 14.13 5.36
N ASN A 266 -19.85 15.04 4.79
CA ASN A 266 -18.88 15.82 5.57
C ASN A 266 -18.55 17.16 4.94
N VAL A 267 -18.13 18.11 5.77
CA VAL A 267 -17.70 19.44 5.34
C VAL A 267 -16.24 19.70 5.76
N PRO A 268 -15.45 20.45 4.93
CA PRO A 268 -14.04 20.72 5.18
C PRO A 268 -13.79 21.86 6.16
N GLN A 269 -14.49 21.84 7.29
CA GLN A 269 -14.38 22.80 8.39
C GLN A 269 -14.88 22.17 9.70
N LYS A 270 -14.45 22.71 10.82
CA LYS A 270 -14.97 22.35 12.13
C LYS A 270 -16.25 23.15 12.40
N LEU A 271 -17.37 22.43 12.59
CA LEU A 271 -18.64 22.99 13.01
C LEU A 271 -18.85 22.72 14.51
N ASP A 272 -19.60 23.59 15.18
CA ASP A 272 -20.21 23.27 16.45
C ASP A 272 -21.48 22.41 16.25
N ALA A 273 -22.01 21.89 17.35
CA ALA A 273 -23.18 21.01 17.33
C ALA A 273 -24.42 21.65 16.70
N GLN A 274 -24.68 22.94 16.97
CA GLN A 274 -25.84 23.65 16.44
C GLN A 274 -25.72 23.83 14.92
N THR A 275 -24.56 24.26 14.44
CA THR A 275 -24.27 24.42 13.01
C THR A 275 -24.28 23.09 12.27
N ALA A 276 -23.82 21.98 12.91
CA ALA A 276 -23.88 20.64 12.34
C ALA A 276 -25.33 20.18 12.12
N VAL A 277 -26.24 20.42 13.09
CA VAL A 277 -27.68 20.13 12.94
C VAL A 277 -28.31 20.99 11.85
N GLN A 278 -27.99 22.29 11.76
CA GLN A 278 -28.47 23.16 10.68
C GLN A 278 -27.97 22.68 9.30
N THR A 279 -26.73 22.21 9.24
CA THR A 279 -26.17 21.62 8.01
C THR A 279 -26.94 20.36 7.61
N ALA A 280 -27.22 19.46 8.56
CA ALA A 280 -28.06 18.29 8.31
C ALA A 280 -29.47 18.70 7.79
N GLN A 281 -30.06 19.72 8.37
CA GLN A 281 -31.35 20.24 7.91
C GLN A 281 -31.28 20.76 6.46
N SER A 282 -30.18 21.40 6.06
CA SER A 282 -29.99 21.87 4.68
C SER A 282 -29.95 20.73 3.65
N PHE A 283 -29.68 19.53 4.09
CA PHE A 283 -29.73 18.30 3.28
C PHE A 283 -31.14 17.67 3.20
N HIS A 284 -32.19 18.35 3.74
CA HIS A 284 -33.56 17.85 3.77
C HIS A 284 -33.75 16.53 4.52
N THR A 285 -33.00 16.34 5.63
CA THR A 285 -33.04 15.09 6.45
C THR A 285 -33.96 15.21 7.66
N ASP A 286 -34.53 16.37 7.95
CA ASP A 286 -35.40 16.66 9.12
C ASP A 286 -34.76 16.17 10.44
N PRO A 287 -33.64 16.79 10.90
CA PRO A 287 -32.93 16.38 12.10
C PRO A 287 -33.78 16.55 13.35
N LYS A 288 -33.88 15.49 14.16
CA LYS A 288 -34.69 15.41 15.39
C LYS A 288 -33.86 15.54 16.65
N GLU A 289 -32.71 14.84 16.70
CA GLU A 289 -31.94 14.69 17.91
C GLU A 289 -30.43 14.55 17.58
N LEU A 290 -29.58 15.28 18.29
CA LEU A 290 -28.15 15.04 18.30
C LEU A 290 -27.84 13.97 19.36
N MET A 291 -27.47 12.78 18.92
CA MET A 291 -27.27 11.61 19.78
C MET A 291 -25.86 11.53 20.38
N LEU A 292 -24.83 11.88 19.59
CA LEU A 292 -23.44 11.71 19.99
C LEU A 292 -22.53 12.70 19.24
N GLU A 293 -21.53 13.22 19.97
CA GLU A 293 -20.38 13.89 19.39
C GLU A 293 -19.13 13.03 19.60
N THR A 294 -18.29 12.89 18.59
CA THR A 294 -17.07 12.07 18.64
C THR A 294 -15.93 12.74 17.89
N HIS A 295 -14.68 12.44 18.27
CA HIS A 295 -13.50 13.01 17.63
C HIS A 295 -12.58 11.91 17.13
N LYS A 296 -12.14 12.04 15.89
CA LYS A 296 -11.21 11.11 15.25
C LYS A 296 -10.10 11.86 14.53
N THR A 297 -8.94 11.24 14.50
CA THR A 297 -7.81 11.74 13.71
C THR A 297 -7.44 10.70 12.65
N HIS A 298 -7.22 11.14 11.43
CA HIS A 298 -6.66 10.28 10.40
C HIS A 298 -5.46 10.94 9.70
N ILE A 299 -4.36 10.16 9.55
CA ILE A 299 -3.11 10.67 9.02
C ILE A 299 -2.84 10.06 7.65
N PHE A 300 -2.88 10.89 6.61
CA PHE A 300 -2.42 10.54 5.27
C PHE A 300 -0.94 10.85 5.07
N THR A 301 -0.43 10.62 3.88
CA THR A 301 0.99 10.89 3.55
C THR A 301 1.36 12.36 3.75
N HIS A 302 0.52 13.29 3.29
CA HIS A 302 0.80 14.74 3.29
C HIS A 302 -0.17 15.57 4.12
N ILE A 303 -1.29 14.99 4.54
CA ILE A 303 -2.39 15.69 5.23
C ILE A 303 -2.74 14.92 6.49
N ARG A 304 -3.12 15.64 7.53
CA ARG A 304 -3.73 15.14 8.76
C ARG A 304 -5.15 15.70 8.86
N TRP A 305 -6.15 14.82 8.95
CA TRP A 305 -7.51 15.24 9.24
C TRP A 305 -7.77 15.13 10.74
N GLU A 306 -8.24 16.25 11.31
CA GLU A 306 -8.88 16.31 12.63
C GLU A 306 -10.38 16.35 12.38
N MET A 307 -11.10 15.32 12.81
CA MET A 307 -12.50 15.12 12.45
C MET A 307 -13.39 15.14 13.68
N THR A 308 -14.43 15.99 13.67
CA THR A 308 -15.53 15.95 14.63
C THR A 308 -16.70 15.24 13.95
N GLY A 309 -17.18 14.14 14.52
CA GLY A 309 -18.35 13.40 14.05
C GLY A 309 -19.56 13.71 14.91
N TYR A 310 -20.70 13.99 14.27
CA TYR A 310 -21.99 14.17 14.93
C TYR A 310 -22.95 13.08 14.47
N VAL A 311 -23.45 12.27 15.38
CA VAL A 311 -24.53 11.33 15.11
C VAL A 311 -25.85 12.06 15.31
N ILE A 312 -26.60 12.21 14.23
CA ILE A 312 -27.85 12.97 14.21
C ILE A 312 -28.98 12.05 13.75
N ARG A 313 -29.98 11.84 14.60
CA ARG A 313 -31.20 11.14 14.23
C ARG A 313 -32.10 12.05 13.42
N CYS A 314 -32.57 11.53 12.30
CA CYS A 314 -33.40 12.26 11.33
C CYS A 314 -34.76 11.57 11.11
N ASN A 315 -35.78 12.33 10.75
CA ASN A 315 -37.09 11.79 10.42
C ASN A 315 -37.28 11.52 8.92
N ALA A 316 -36.42 12.06 8.07
CA ALA A 316 -36.52 11.92 6.63
C ALA A 316 -35.20 11.46 6.00
N MET A 317 -35.30 10.61 4.98
CA MET A 317 -34.19 10.19 4.13
C MET A 317 -34.12 11.10 2.90
N SER A 318 -33.08 11.90 2.79
CA SER A 318 -32.84 12.75 1.62
C SER A 318 -32.40 11.92 0.41
N GLU A 319 -32.90 12.26 -0.78
CA GLU A 319 -32.50 11.66 -2.06
C GLU A 319 -31.06 12.01 -2.46
N ALA A 320 -30.44 13.00 -1.81
CA ALA A 320 -29.05 13.38 -2.05
C ALA A 320 -28.05 12.27 -1.61
N PHE A 321 -28.50 11.32 -0.79
CA PHE A 321 -27.66 10.29 -0.20
C PHE A 321 -28.17 8.88 -0.51
N THR A 322 -27.24 7.92 -0.49
CA THR A 322 -27.59 6.52 -0.38
C THR A 322 -27.73 6.16 1.10
N TRP A 323 -28.80 5.48 1.47
CA TRP A 323 -29.07 5.09 2.84
C TRP A 323 -28.85 3.59 3.01
N ALA A 324 -27.98 3.20 3.93
CA ALA A 324 -27.60 1.82 4.16
C ALA A 324 -27.59 1.48 5.66
N SER A 325 -28.02 0.26 6.00
CA SER A 325 -27.84 -0.32 7.33
C SER A 325 -26.35 -0.57 7.61
N LEU A 326 -25.96 -0.74 8.87
CA LEU A 326 -24.58 -1.07 9.24
C LEU A 326 -24.11 -2.35 8.54
N ALA A 327 -24.99 -3.38 8.44
CA ALA A 327 -24.65 -4.64 7.76
C ALA A 327 -24.39 -4.43 6.26
N GLU A 328 -25.19 -3.60 5.59
CA GLU A 328 -24.97 -3.24 4.18
C GLU A 328 -23.69 -2.41 4.02
N LEU A 329 -23.40 -1.46 4.91
CA LEU A 329 -22.14 -0.69 4.90
C LEU A 329 -20.92 -1.60 5.01
N GLU A 330 -20.97 -2.61 5.88
CA GLU A 330 -19.89 -3.58 6.03
C GLU A 330 -19.73 -4.50 4.81
N ARG A 331 -20.84 -4.90 4.18
CA ARG A 331 -20.83 -5.85 3.08
C ARG A 331 -20.52 -5.20 1.72
N ASP A 332 -21.15 -4.08 1.41
CA ASP A 332 -21.29 -3.56 0.04
C ASP A 332 -20.52 -2.26 -0.20
N PHE A 333 -20.25 -1.46 0.83
CA PHE A 333 -19.67 -0.14 0.68
C PHE A 333 -18.18 -0.11 1.08
N ALA A 334 -17.30 0.27 0.16
CA ALA A 334 -15.88 0.45 0.46
C ALA A 334 -15.66 1.79 1.20
N LEU A 335 -15.68 1.74 2.53
CA LEU A 335 -15.39 2.89 3.39
C LEU A 335 -13.89 2.95 3.71
N PRO A 336 -13.17 4.03 3.36
CA PRO A 336 -11.78 4.17 3.77
C PRO A 336 -11.65 4.28 5.29
N THR A 337 -10.52 3.87 5.83
CA THR A 337 -10.24 3.85 7.29
C THR A 337 -10.59 5.17 7.97
N ALA A 338 -10.39 6.31 7.27
CA ALA A 338 -10.76 7.63 7.79
C ALA A 338 -12.23 7.74 8.20
N PHE A 339 -13.14 7.09 7.49
CA PHE A 339 -14.58 7.09 7.77
C PHE A 339 -15.02 5.82 8.49
N ARG A 340 -14.41 4.66 8.21
CA ARG A 340 -14.75 3.39 8.85
C ARG A 340 -14.66 3.44 10.38
N GLN A 341 -13.70 4.20 10.94
CA GLN A 341 -13.57 4.38 12.39
C GLN A 341 -14.81 5.00 13.05
N PHE A 342 -15.70 5.65 12.30
CA PHE A 342 -16.99 6.12 12.81
C PHE A 342 -18.04 5.02 12.81
N SER A 343 -18.05 4.12 11.82
CA SER A 343 -19.01 3.01 11.78
C SER A 343 -18.85 2.04 12.94
N ASP A 344 -17.65 1.92 13.51
CA ASP A 344 -17.43 1.09 14.69
C ASP A 344 -18.15 1.65 15.94
N GLU A 345 -18.26 2.98 16.07
CA GLU A 345 -19.03 3.61 17.17
C GLU A 345 -20.55 3.50 16.96
N LEU A 346 -21.01 3.50 15.71
CA LEU A 346 -22.44 3.36 15.42
C LEU A 346 -23.02 2.00 15.82
N LYS A 347 -22.17 0.96 16.01
CA LYS A 347 -22.59 -0.36 16.49
C LYS A 347 -22.98 -0.37 17.96
N THR A 348 -22.62 0.66 18.69
CA THR A 348 -22.88 0.79 20.13
C THR A 348 -24.09 1.65 20.46
N LEU A 349 -24.74 2.20 19.47
CA LEU A 349 -25.97 2.99 19.55
C LEU A 349 -27.20 2.13 19.33
#